data_49c56c3aa3ae64bbcabed7b2b54c1f6b
#
_entry.id   49c56c3aa3ae64bbcabed7b2b54c1f6b
#
_cell.length_a   1.000
_cell.length_b   1.000
_cell.length_c   1.000
_cell.angle_alpha   90.00
_cell.angle_beta   90.00
_cell.angle_gamma   90.00
#
_symmetry.space_group_name_H-M   'P 1'
#
loop_
_entity.id
_entity.type
_entity.pdbx_description
1 polymer ?
#
loop_
_entity_poly.entity_id
_entity_poly.type
_entity_poly.pdbx_seq_one_letter_code
_entity_poly.pdbx_strand_id
1 'polypeptide(L)'
;MKKIEQIYGVKTAYITEGEGLDMILLHGWGQNKEMLQAIFDHYKDRYRVFAIDFPGFGESDNPPVAWGVPDYEAFLEDFIAVNQIQNPILVGHSFGCRVAIRYAAKNPENVKKMCLTGAAGIRPKQSLESKIRVKIFKLGKWFLKVTG
;
A
#
# COMPACT_ATOMS: atom_id res chain seq x y z
N MET A 1 -8.76 -11.12 -14.32
CA MET A 1 -8.43 -10.59 -15.68
C MET A 1 -7.42 -9.46 -15.54
N LYS A 2 -6.33 -9.45 -16.33
CA LYS A 2 -5.36 -8.33 -16.36
C LYS A 2 -5.94 -7.14 -17.12
N LYS A 3 -5.76 -5.95 -16.58
CA LYS A 3 -6.15 -4.67 -17.20
C LYS A 3 -5.01 -3.67 -17.17
N ILE A 4 -5.05 -2.74 -18.10
CA ILE A 4 -4.16 -1.57 -18.17
C ILE A 4 -5.02 -0.36 -18.50
N GLU A 5 -5.06 0.62 -17.61
CA GLU A 5 -5.91 1.81 -17.73
C GLU A 5 -5.16 3.08 -17.31
N GLN A 6 -5.60 4.23 -17.82
CA GLN A 6 -5.08 5.52 -17.36
C GLN A 6 -5.75 5.90 -16.04
N ILE A 7 -4.96 5.98 -14.97
CA ILE A 7 -5.40 6.34 -13.63
C ILE A 7 -4.50 7.46 -13.12
N TYR A 8 -5.06 8.55 -12.73
CA TYR A 8 -4.34 9.73 -12.22
C TYR A 8 -3.16 10.16 -13.14
N GLY A 9 -3.42 10.11 -14.45
CA GLY A 9 -2.43 10.47 -15.48
C GLY A 9 -1.31 9.44 -15.71
N VAL A 10 -1.38 8.25 -15.10
CA VAL A 10 -0.38 7.18 -15.24
C VAL A 10 -1.03 5.92 -15.79
N LYS A 11 -0.40 5.31 -16.78
CA LYS A 11 -0.81 4.01 -17.30
C LYS A 11 -0.55 2.94 -16.24
N THR A 12 -1.62 2.41 -15.68
CA THR A 12 -1.63 1.55 -14.50
C THR A 12 -2.04 0.13 -14.86
N ALA A 13 -1.22 -0.84 -14.47
CA ALA A 13 -1.52 -2.25 -14.60
C ALA A 13 -2.14 -2.80 -13.31
N TYR A 14 -3.18 -3.61 -13.43
CA TYR A 14 -3.79 -4.31 -12.31
C TYR A 14 -4.47 -5.60 -12.78
N ILE A 15 -4.76 -6.49 -11.85
CA ILE A 15 -5.61 -7.66 -12.07
C ILE A 15 -6.88 -7.50 -11.28
N THR A 16 -8.00 -7.96 -11.85
CA THR A 16 -9.29 -8.01 -11.16
C THR A 16 -10.06 -9.26 -11.54
N GLU A 17 -10.76 -9.85 -10.58
CA GLU A 17 -11.61 -11.01 -10.75
C GLU A 17 -12.63 -11.08 -9.60
N GLY A 18 -13.70 -11.83 -9.82
CA GLY A 18 -14.77 -12.05 -8.84
C GLY A 18 -15.87 -11.02 -8.86
N GLU A 19 -16.83 -11.21 -7.97
CA GLU A 19 -18.02 -10.37 -7.81
C GLU A 19 -18.31 -10.10 -6.33
N GLY A 20 -19.22 -9.17 -6.05
CA GLY A 20 -19.62 -8.82 -4.68
C GLY A 20 -18.90 -7.63 -4.11
N LEU A 21 -18.53 -7.70 -2.82
CA LEU A 21 -17.84 -6.60 -2.15
C LEU A 21 -16.44 -6.39 -2.70
N ASP A 22 -16.07 -5.13 -2.85
CA ASP A 22 -14.77 -4.73 -3.39
C ASP A 22 -13.64 -4.95 -2.38
N MET A 23 -12.53 -5.52 -2.85
CA MET A 23 -11.30 -5.68 -2.09
C MET A 23 -10.12 -5.17 -2.93
N ILE A 24 -9.34 -4.25 -2.38
CA ILE A 24 -8.15 -3.69 -3.05
C ILE A 24 -6.90 -4.14 -2.32
N LEU A 25 -5.98 -4.77 -3.06
CA LEU A 25 -4.69 -5.23 -2.56
C LEU A 25 -3.59 -4.24 -2.95
N LEU A 26 -2.88 -3.72 -1.95
CA LEU A 26 -1.89 -2.65 -2.06
C LEU A 26 -0.53 -3.16 -1.60
N HIS A 27 0.40 -3.36 -2.52
CA HIS A 27 1.72 -3.93 -2.25
C HIS A 27 2.69 -2.95 -1.55
N GLY A 28 3.85 -3.46 -1.11
CA GLY A 28 4.91 -2.66 -0.50
C GLY A 28 5.80 -1.94 -1.51
N TRP A 29 6.63 -1.02 -1.02
CA TRP A 29 7.62 -0.32 -1.85
C TRP A 29 8.59 -1.30 -2.51
N GLY A 30 8.86 -1.13 -3.79
CA GLY A 30 9.76 -2.01 -4.54
C GLY A 30 9.17 -3.38 -4.90
N GLN A 31 7.88 -3.58 -4.66
CA GLN A 31 7.16 -4.81 -4.97
C GLN A 31 6.16 -4.57 -6.12
N ASN A 32 5.32 -5.55 -6.38
CA ASN A 32 4.28 -5.51 -7.41
C ASN A 32 3.06 -6.33 -6.96
N LYS A 33 2.02 -6.39 -7.80
CA LYS A 33 0.74 -7.08 -7.51
C LYS A 33 0.91 -8.58 -7.22
N GLU A 34 1.90 -9.24 -7.84
CA GLU A 34 2.17 -10.68 -7.68
C GLU A 34 2.53 -11.05 -6.24
N MET A 35 3.10 -10.10 -5.46
CA MET A 35 3.39 -10.33 -4.04
C MET A 35 2.15 -10.66 -3.22
N LEU A 36 0.98 -10.19 -3.66
CA LEU A 36 -0.31 -10.44 -2.99
C LEU A 36 -1.15 -11.51 -3.71
N GLN A 37 -0.56 -12.26 -4.65
CA GLN A 37 -1.27 -13.25 -5.47
C GLN A 37 -2.00 -14.31 -4.64
N ALA A 38 -1.39 -14.81 -3.58
CA ALA A 38 -2.01 -15.81 -2.71
C ALA A 38 -3.29 -15.26 -2.03
N ILE A 39 -3.31 -13.98 -1.68
CA ILE A 39 -4.51 -13.32 -1.13
C ILE A 39 -5.54 -13.14 -2.23
N PHE A 40 -5.11 -12.71 -3.42
CA PHE A 40 -6.00 -12.57 -4.58
C PHE A 40 -6.72 -13.87 -4.90
N ASP A 41 -5.98 -14.95 -5.06
CA ASP A 41 -6.53 -16.28 -5.42
C ASP A 41 -7.45 -16.84 -4.35
N HIS A 42 -7.17 -16.57 -3.08
CA HIS A 42 -8.01 -17.04 -1.98
C HIS A 42 -9.37 -16.31 -1.90
N TYR A 43 -9.40 -15.02 -2.28
CA TYR A 43 -10.59 -14.19 -2.06
C TYR A 43 -11.43 -13.93 -3.33
N LYS A 44 -10.89 -14.16 -4.54
CA LYS A 44 -11.58 -13.85 -5.80
C LYS A 44 -12.91 -14.57 -6.02
N ASP A 45 -13.13 -15.71 -5.37
CA ASP A 45 -14.41 -16.46 -5.47
C ASP A 45 -15.52 -15.87 -4.56
N ARG A 46 -15.19 -14.89 -3.69
CA ARG A 46 -16.12 -14.31 -2.70
C ARG A 46 -16.18 -12.79 -2.71
N TYR A 47 -15.24 -12.14 -3.37
CA TYR A 47 -15.09 -10.69 -3.45
C TYR A 47 -14.71 -10.30 -4.88
N ARG A 48 -15.08 -9.09 -5.30
CA ARG A 48 -14.45 -8.48 -6.46
C ARG A 48 -13.09 -7.93 -6.05
N VAL A 49 -12.02 -8.66 -6.35
CA VAL A 49 -10.67 -8.34 -5.90
C VAL A 49 -9.91 -7.57 -6.97
N PHE A 50 -9.20 -6.54 -6.56
CA PHE A 50 -8.26 -5.78 -7.37
C PHE A 50 -6.87 -5.88 -6.75
N ALA A 51 -5.86 -6.27 -7.52
CA ALA A 51 -4.46 -6.16 -7.12
C ALA A 51 -3.75 -5.22 -8.09
N ILE A 52 -3.22 -4.12 -7.56
CA ILE A 52 -2.71 -2.98 -8.33
C ILE A 52 -1.19 -3.03 -8.33
N ASP A 53 -0.56 -2.75 -9.48
CA ASP A 53 0.81 -2.25 -9.49
C ASP A 53 0.78 -0.75 -9.27
N PHE A 54 1.33 -0.26 -8.17
CA PHE A 54 1.47 1.18 -7.95
C PHE A 54 2.31 1.82 -9.05
N PRO A 55 2.03 3.08 -9.45
CA PRO A 55 2.88 3.85 -10.36
C PRO A 55 4.36 3.78 -10.00
N GLY A 56 5.19 3.46 -10.99
CA GLY A 56 6.63 3.23 -10.79
C GLY A 56 7.02 1.80 -10.39
N PHE A 57 6.05 0.87 -10.34
CA PHE A 57 6.29 -0.53 -9.95
C PHE A 57 5.58 -1.50 -10.89
N GLY A 58 6.09 -2.75 -10.94
CA GLY A 58 5.52 -3.82 -11.75
C GLY A 58 5.41 -3.44 -13.21
N GLU A 59 4.20 -3.52 -13.75
CA GLU A 59 3.91 -3.21 -15.15
C GLU A 59 3.24 -1.82 -15.34
N SER A 60 3.12 -1.05 -14.26
CA SER A 60 2.64 0.34 -14.33
C SER A 60 3.77 1.28 -14.76
N ASP A 61 3.41 2.31 -15.52
CA ASP A 61 4.37 3.34 -15.93
C ASP A 61 4.88 4.15 -14.73
N ASN A 62 6.02 4.79 -14.90
CA ASN A 62 6.53 5.73 -13.91
C ASN A 62 5.66 6.98 -13.85
N PRO A 63 5.44 7.54 -12.67
CA PRO A 63 4.81 8.84 -12.55
C PRO A 63 5.72 9.93 -13.17
N PRO A 64 5.15 11.03 -13.70
CA PRO A 64 5.92 12.07 -14.41
C PRO A 64 6.90 12.83 -13.52
N VAL A 65 6.68 12.79 -12.21
CA VAL A 65 7.54 13.41 -11.18
C VAL A 65 7.65 12.46 -9.99
N ALA A 66 8.59 12.72 -9.08
CA ALA A 66 8.71 11.92 -7.86
C ALA A 66 7.46 12.09 -6.97
N TRP A 67 6.79 10.98 -6.64
CA TRP A 67 5.60 10.95 -5.81
C TRP A 67 5.91 10.64 -4.34
N GLY A 68 5.20 11.32 -3.46
CA GLY A 68 5.10 10.99 -2.04
C GLY A 68 3.79 10.24 -1.71
N VAL A 69 3.61 9.91 -0.43
CA VAL A 69 2.37 9.22 0.02
C VAL A 69 1.08 9.98 -0.34
N PRO A 70 1.04 11.34 -0.31
CA PRO A 70 -0.15 12.08 -0.74
C PRO A 70 -0.54 11.83 -2.21
N ASP A 71 0.45 11.71 -3.11
CA ASP A 71 0.18 11.49 -4.54
C ASP A 71 -0.35 10.07 -4.79
N TYR A 72 0.22 9.07 -4.09
CA TYR A 72 -0.30 7.69 -4.12
C TYR A 72 -1.69 7.56 -3.48
N GLU A 73 -2.03 8.40 -2.51
CA GLU A 73 -3.39 8.45 -1.96
C GLU A 73 -4.37 9.01 -2.99
N ALA A 74 -4.02 10.13 -3.66
CA ALA A 74 -4.83 10.71 -4.71
C ALA A 74 -4.99 9.75 -5.91
N PHE A 75 -3.92 9.03 -6.27
CA PHE A 75 -3.98 7.94 -7.24
C PHE A 75 -4.98 6.84 -6.84
N LEU A 76 -4.97 6.41 -5.57
CA LEU A 76 -5.92 5.39 -5.07
C LEU A 76 -7.36 5.92 -5.12
N GLU A 77 -7.59 7.20 -4.82
CA GLU A 77 -8.90 7.85 -4.93
C GLU A 77 -9.42 7.80 -6.38
N ASP A 78 -8.57 8.15 -7.36
CA ASP A 78 -8.90 8.09 -8.79
C ASP A 78 -9.12 6.64 -9.26
N PHE A 79 -8.28 5.68 -8.81
CA PHE A 79 -8.47 4.26 -9.10
C PHE A 79 -9.84 3.75 -8.64
N ILE A 80 -10.25 4.13 -7.44
CA ILE A 80 -11.55 3.77 -6.86
C ILE A 80 -12.68 4.36 -7.70
N ALA A 81 -12.57 5.63 -8.11
CA ALA A 81 -13.58 6.32 -8.92
C ALA A 81 -13.70 5.69 -10.32
N VAL A 82 -12.59 5.50 -11.03
CA VAL A 82 -12.56 4.92 -12.39
C VAL A 82 -13.15 3.52 -12.43
N ASN A 83 -12.85 2.70 -11.42
CA ASN A 83 -13.35 1.31 -11.33
C ASN A 83 -14.73 1.21 -10.65
N GLN A 84 -15.39 2.34 -10.32
CA GLN A 84 -16.69 2.39 -9.66
C GLN A 84 -16.75 1.52 -8.40
N ILE A 85 -15.67 1.54 -7.62
CA ILE A 85 -15.52 0.79 -6.38
C ILE A 85 -16.28 1.50 -5.25
N GLN A 86 -17.03 0.73 -4.46
CA GLN A 86 -17.82 1.27 -3.35
C GLN A 86 -17.43 0.64 -2.02
N ASN A 87 -17.10 1.47 -1.04
CA ASN A 87 -16.78 1.04 0.33
C ASN A 87 -15.83 -0.17 0.39
N PRO A 88 -14.63 -0.13 -0.24
CA PRO A 88 -13.76 -1.29 -0.36
C PRO A 88 -13.21 -1.77 0.98
N ILE A 89 -12.84 -3.06 0.99
CA ILE A 89 -11.88 -3.60 1.94
C ILE A 89 -10.48 -3.28 1.41
N LEU A 90 -9.67 -2.54 2.17
CA LEU A 90 -8.29 -2.24 1.81
C LEU A 90 -7.34 -3.22 2.48
N VAL A 91 -6.59 -3.98 1.70
CA VAL A 91 -5.53 -4.88 2.20
C VAL A 91 -4.19 -4.29 1.82
N GLY A 92 -3.44 -3.81 2.80
CA GLY A 92 -2.14 -3.16 2.57
C GLY A 92 -0.97 -3.96 3.14
N HIS A 93 0.14 -3.95 2.42
CA HIS A 93 1.43 -4.41 2.94
C HIS A 93 2.43 -3.26 2.97
N SER A 94 3.13 -3.09 4.12
CA SER A 94 4.22 -2.12 4.28
C SER A 94 3.86 -0.71 3.78
N PHE A 95 4.36 -0.30 2.60
CA PHE A 95 4.04 0.98 1.97
C PHE A 95 2.55 1.11 1.62
N GLY A 96 1.92 0.05 1.10
CA GLY A 96 0.48 0.01 0.82
C GLY A 96 -0.37 0.32 2.04
N CYS A 97 0.11 -0.02 3.26
CA CYS A 97 -0.56 0.39 4.50
C CYS A 97 -0.58 1.91 4.69
N ARG A 98 0.51 2.60 4.33
CA ARG A 98 0.57 4.08 4.47
C ARG A 98 -0.45 4.76 3.55
N VAL A 99 -0.58 4.25 2.32
CA VAL A 99 -1.57 4.75 1.35
C VAL A 99 -2.99 4.47 1.85
N ALA A 100 -3.27 3.23 2.28
CA ALA A 100 -4.57 2.83 2.80
C ALA A 100 -4.99 3.65 4.03
N ILE A 101 -4.08 3.85 5.00
CA ILE A 101 -4.34 4.63 6.22
C ILE A 101 -4.66 6.09 5.86
N ARG A 102 -3.90 6.69 4.93
CA ARG A 102 -4.11 8.07 4.53
C ARG A 102 -5.43 8.24 3.79
N TYR A 103 -5.76 7.34 2.86
CA TYR A 103 -7.04 7.34 2.17
C TYR A 103 -8.21 7.19 3.15
N ALA A 104 -8.15 6.23 4.07
CA ALA A 104 -9.21 6.01 5.06
C ALA A 104 -9.36 7.18 6.04
N ALA A 105 -8.27 7.86 6.40
CA ALA A 105 -8.32 9.05 7.25
C ALA A 105 -9.01 10.25 6.56
N LYS A 106 -8.87 10.36 5.24
CA LYS A 106 -9.51 11.40 4.43
C LYS A 106 -10.97 11.05 4.08
N ASN A 107 -11.26 9.76 3.88
CA ASN A 107 -12.54 9.24 3.40
C ASN A 107 -13.09 8.15 4.36
N PRO A 108 -13.34 8.44 5.65
CA PRO A 108 -13.67 7.42 6.65
C PRO A 108 -14.98 6.66 6.33
N GLU A 109 -15.93 7.32 5.71
CA GLU A 109 -17.23 6.72 5.34
C GLU A 109 -17.14 5.83 4.09
N ASN A 110 -16.04 5.93 3.34
CA ASN A 110 -15.85 5.24 2.07
C ASN A 110 -14.91 4.02 2.18
N VAL A 111 -14.65 3.53 3.38
CA VAL A 111 -13.83 2.33 3.62
C VAL A 111 -14.55 1.38 4.56
N LYS A 112 -14.85 0.18 4.09
CA LYS A 112 -15.55 -0.82 4.89
C LYS A 112 -14.68 -1.41 5.99
N LYS A 113 -13.44 -1.79 5.65
CA LYS A 113 -12.45 -2.39 6.56
C LYS A 113 -11.03 -2.16 6.02
N MET A 114 -10.06 -2.26 6.92
CA MET A 114 -8.64 -2.35 6.55
C MET A 114 -8.01 -3.59 7.18
N CYS A 115 -7.16 -4.27 6.40
CA CYS A 115 -6.23 -5.29 6.86
C CYS A 115 -4.82 -4.82 6.55
N LEU A 116 -4.00 -4.60 7.57
CA LEU A 116 -2.68 -3.98 7.45
C LEU A 116 -1.60 -4.96 7.90
N THR A 117 -0.73 -5.37 6.99
CA THR A 117 0.36 -6.32 7.26
C THR A 117 1.72 -5.61 7.16
N GLY A 118 2.59 -5.82 8.15
CA GLY A 118 3.89 -5.13 8.20
C GLY A 118 3.77 -3.61 8.15
N ALA A 119 2.74 -3.07 8.80
CA ALA A 119 2.24 -1.71 8.61
C ALA A 119 3.31 -0.63 8.82
N ALA A 120 3.82 -0.08 7.72
CA ALA A 120 4.62 1.13 7.74
C ALA A 120 3.72 2.34 8.04
N GLY A 121 4.15 3.22 8.95
CA GLY A 121 3.39 4.42 9.35
C GLY A 121 2.71 4.30 10.71
N ILE A 122 2.49 3.11 11.24
CA ILE A 122 2.07 2.91 12.62
C ILE A 122 3.32 2.84 13.50
N ARG A 123 3.51 3.84 14.36
CA ARG A 123 4.60 3.80 15.35
C ARG A 123 4.11 3.05 16.58
N PRO A 124 4.67 1.87 16.91
CA PRO A 124 4.39 1.23 18.18
C PRO A 124 4.83 2.15 19.32
N LYS A 125 4.08 2.16 20.44
CA LYS A 125 4.55 2.82 21.67
C LYS A 125 5.90 2.18 22.02
N GLN A 126 6.97 2.96 21.90
CA GLN A 126 8.30 2.47 22.27
C GLN A 126 8.36 2.29 23.78
N SER A 127 8.65 1.07 24.24
CA SER A 127 8.97 0.82 25.63
C SER A 127 10.26 1.57 26.00
N LEU A 128 10.43 1.91 27.29
CA LEU A 128 11.67 2.49 27.83
C LEU A 128 12.89 1.64 27.45
N GLU A 129 12.73 0.32 27.50
CA GLU A 129 13.77 -0.65 27.14
C GLU A 129 14.20 -0.55 25.67
N SER A 130 13.23 -0.39 24.74
CA SER A 130 13.54 -0.21 23.32
C SER A 130 14.26 1.12 23.04
N LYS A 131 13.89 2.19 23.74
CA LYS A 131 14.59 3.49 23.65
C LYS A 131 16.03 3.40 24.14
N ILE A 132 16.29 2.67 25.22
CA ILE A 132 17.63 2.43 25.76
C ILE A 132 18.47 1.61 24.77
N ARG A 133 17.94 0.51 24.23
CA ARG A 133 18.62 -0.31 23.20
C ARG A 133 19.02 0.51 21.98
N VAL A 134 18.11 1.36 21.47
CA VAL A 134 18.40 2.23 20.33
C VAL A 134 19.49 3.26 20.65
N LYS A 135 19.49 3.83 21.87
CA LYS A 135 20.56 4.76 22.32
C LYS A 135 21.91 4.05 22.41
N ILE A 136 21.97 2.87 23.01
CA ILE A 136 23.21 2.06 23.12
C ILE A 136 23.74 1.71 21.73
N PHE A 137 22.87 1.26 20.83
CA PHE A 137 23.25 0.95 19.44
C PHE A 137 23.82 2.17 18.70
N LYS A 138 23.18 3.35 18.84
CA LYS A 138 23.68 4.60 18.24
C LYS A 138 25.02 5.05 18.80
N LEU A 139 25.21 4.90 20.11
CA LEU A 139 26.50 5.19 20.78
C LEU A 139 27.60 4.24 20.29
N GLY A 140 27.33 2.94 20.20
CA GLY A 140 28.27 1.96 19.67
C GLY A 140 28.68 2.23 18.23
N LYS A 141 27.71 2.58 17.39
CA LYS A 141 27.95 2.95 15.98
C LYS A 141 28.75 4.24 15.83
N TRP A 142 28.53 5.21 16.71
CA TRP A 142 29.32 6.45 16.77
C TRP A 142 30.77 6.18 17.20
N PHE A 143 30.95 5.33 18.22
CA PHE A 143 32.28 4.94 18.71
C PHE A 143 33.11 4.24 17.63
N LEU A 144 32.51 3.28 16.90
CA LEU A 144 33.15 2.59 15.78
C LEU A 144 33.49 3.53 14.60
N LYS A 145 32.77 4.63 14.44
CA LYS A 145 33.03 5.61 13.39
C LYS A 145 34.12 6.60 13.75
N VAL A 146 34.41 6.77 15.04
CA VAL A 146 35.43 7.71 15.56
C VAL A 146 36.78 7.02 15.80
N THR A 147 36.76 5.69 16.00
CA THR A 147 37.96 4.90 16.33
C THR A 147 38.47 4.03 15.17
N GLY A 148 37.78 3.98 14.02
CA GLY A 148 38.19 3.31 12.78
C GLY A 148 38.43 4.30 11.66
#